data_7d94083d7e9e35c0d8335adae2c8260b
#
_entry.id   7d94083d7e9e35c0d8335adae2c8260b
#
_cell.length_a   1.000
_cell.length_b   1.000
_cell.length_c   1.000
_cell.angle_alpha   90.00
_cell.angle_beta   90.00
_cell.angle_gamma   90.00
#
_symmetry.space_group_name_H-M   'P 1'
#
loop_
_entity.id
_entity.type
_entity.pdbx_description
1 polymer ?
#
loop_
_entity_poly.entity_id
_entity_poly.type
_entity_poly.pdbx_seq_one_letter_code
_entity_poly.pdbx_strand_id
1 'polypeptide(L)'
;NQVVVANVPDSQSEAATTTADVMIDAAAAEVQFKTRANGAWGNQVFVRVYGRSAPAGGDEAVEVHVFYPTPKKESLVEAFRNLSSRKGHARYFVDVINAESGFIKATVIGASDPTSKVVPTNVDPNASPLQLTGASDPLPSAYAAALGRLESYPEIDMVAASHQHHEAEATAIYADILSHCDRMSRIARNRVGFGETTATVDGVPDMQVTTRMASRLPSDRFVFVAPQGYMGSVIGMIAGLRYFESPTFKTLGGVSSLSFDFTDSNLISLITVGVCAVDEVARKGIACVKGITSDTGQINVTRVADRAVRHVQNIAQDFIGLLNTEQQRLALKQRITEAFTRMEKEGAIVPSTDGKSPAFAVTVESTPDDFAAGVVRIDTAVRPVRAIDYIYATIKVQAF
;
A
#
# COMPACT_ATOMS: atom_id res chain seq x y z
N ASN A 1 0.83 -10.12 -10.97
CA ASN A 1 1.04 -9.48 -9.67
C ASN A 1 0.00 -9.98 -8.68
N GLN A 2 0.42 -10.36 -7.47
CA GLN A 2 -0.45 -10.82 -6.39
C GLN A 2 -0.38 -9.80 -5.25
N VAL A 3 -1.54 -9.50 -4.64
CA VAL A 3 -1.63 -8.65 -3.44
C VAL A 3 -2.01 -9.55 -2.27
N VAL A 4 -1.20 -9.53 -1.22
CA VAL A 4 -1.48 -10.21 0.06
C VAL A 4 -1.84 -9.14 1.08
N VAL A 5 -3.02 -9.25 1.67
CA VAL A 5 -3.51 -8.30 2.66
C VAL A 5 -3.52 -8.96 4.04
N ALA A 6 -2.78 -8.40 4.98
CA ALA A 6 -2.87 -8.76 6.39
C ALA A 6 -3.70 -7.71 7.13
N ASN A 7 -4.82 -8.14 7.72
CA ASN A 7 -5.59 -7.28 8.59
C ASN A 7 -4.79 -6.98 9.88
N VAL A 8 -4.86 -5.75 10.36
CA VAL A 8 -4.24 -5.33 11.63
C VAL A 8 -5.30 -5.47 12.73
N PRO A 9 -5.31 -6.57 13.51
CA PRO A 9 -6.27 -6.72 14.60
C PRO A 9 -5.79 -5.92 15.79
N ASP A 10 -6.61 -5.00 16.23
CA ASP A 10 -6.43 -4.31 17.48
C ASP A 10 -7.76 -4.28 18.23
N SER A 11 -7.78 -4.76 19.47
CA SER A 11 -8.96 -4.73 20.33
C SER A 11 -9.34 -3.31 20.75
N GLN A 12 -8.43 -2.34 20.56
CA GLN A 12 -8.65 -0.92 20.91
C GLN A 12 -9.04 -0.09 19.69
N SER A 13 -8.96 -0.63 18.45
CA SER A 13 -9.48 0.06 17.28
C SER A 13 -10.99 -0.13 17.19
N GLU A 14 -11.70 0.95 16.88
CA GLU A 14 -13.15 0.95 16.81
C GLU A 14 -13.64 1.33 15.40
N ALA A 15 -14.85 0.83 15.10
CA ALA A 15 -15.59 1.24 13.91
C ALA A 15 -16.47 2.44 14.25
N ALA A 16 -16.57 3.41 13.33
CA ALA A 16 -17.47 4.53 13.49
C ALA A 16 -18.94 4.09 13.52
N THR A 17 -19.73 4.75 14.34
CA THR A 17 -21.16 4.49 14.49
C THR A 17 -21.96 5.77 14.43
N THR A 18 -23.22 5.68 14.03
CA THR A 18 -24.25 6.71 14.17
C THR A 18 -25.61 6.04 14.28
N THR A 19 -26.62 6.76 14.81
CA THR A 19 -28.00 6.29 14.88
C THR A 19 -28.92 7.20 14.09
N ALA A 20 -29.94 6.61 13.47
CA ALA A 20 -31.03 7.33 12.84
C ALA A 20 -32.34 6.98 13.54
N ASP A 21 -33.12 8.00 13.85
CA ASP A 21 -34.45 7.84 14.45
C ASP A 21 -35.41 7.14 13.48
N VAL A 22 -36.09 6.11 13.96
CA VAL A 22 -37.09 5.35 13.21
C VAL A 22 -38.33 5.13 14.07
N MET A 23 -39.45 4.79 13.40
CA MET A 23 -40.67 4.33 14.05
C MET A 23 -40.81 2.83 13.82
N ILE A 24 -41.02 2.07 14.89
CA ILE A 24 -41.33 0.64 14.84
C ILE A 24 -42.74 0.46 15.40
N ASP A 25 -43.68 0.06 14.56
CA ASP A 25 -45.10 -0.10 14.92
C ASP A 25 -45.65 1.12 15.71
N ALA A 26 -45.29 2.32 15.24
CA ALA A 26 -45.64 3.63 15.85
C ALA A 26 -44.91 3.94 17.19
N ALA A 27 -43.96 3.14 17.63
CA ALA A 27 -43.07 3.44 18.75
C ALA A 27 -41.71 3.99 18.26
N ALA A 28 -41.15 4.94 19.00
CA ALA A 28 -39.83 5.48 18.69
C ALA A 28 -38.74 4.41 18.91
N ALA A 29 -37.83 4.28 17.98
CA ALA A 29 -36.68 3.37 18.02
C ALA A 29 -35.50 3.95 17.23
N GLU A 30 -34.43 3.20 17.09
CA GLU A 30 -33.26 3.64 16.37
C GLU A 30 -32.74 2.57 15.42
N VAL A 31 -32.14 2.99 14.30
CA VAL A 31 -31.29 2.14 13.47
C VAL A 31 -29.86 2.61 13.62
N GLN A 32 -29.01 1.75 14.14
CA GLN A 32 -27.56 2.01 14.23
C GLN A 32 -26.90 1.63 12.93
N PHE A 33 -26.12 2.56 12.38
CA PHE A 33 -25.19 2.33 11.29
C PHE A 33 -23.78 2.25 11.85
N LYS A 34 -23.02 1.24 11.42
CA LYS A 34 -21.64 1.00 11.82
C LYS A 34 -20.78 0.76 10.59
N THR A 35 -19.56 1.30 10.53
CA THR A 35 -18.65 0.97 9.43
C THR A 35 -18.26 -0.51 9.46
N ARG A 36 -18.04 -1.08 8.26
CA ARG A 36 -17.69 -2.51 8.13
C ARG A 36 -16.33 -2.86 8.68
N ALA A 37 -15.41 -1.89 8.71
CA ALA A 37 -14.08 -2.05 9.25
C ALA A 37 -13.80 -0.97 10.29
N ASN A 38 -12.90 -1.28 11.22
CA ASN A 38 -12.37 -0.34 12.18
C ASN A 38 -11.42 0.63 11.47
N GLY A 39 -11.11 1.75 12.12
CA GLY A 39 -10.17 2.74 11.62
C GLY A 39 -10.78 4.14 11.51
N ALA A 40 -9.96 5.16 11.73
CA ALA A 40 -10.37 6.57 11.77
C ALA A 40 -11.07 7.05 10.48
N TRP A 41 -10.85 6.36 9.34
CA TRP A 41 -11.56 6.61 8.09
C TRP A 41 -13.08 6.59 8.24
N GLY A 42 -13.58 5.78 9.17
CA GLY A 42 -15.01 5.67 9.45
C GLY A 42 -15.64 6.97 9.91
N ASN A 43 -14.88 7.86 10.53
CA ASN A 43 -15.35 9.20 10.95
C ASN A 43 -15.63 10.13 9.75
N GLN A 44 -15.22 9.73 8.54
CA GLN A 44 -15.49 10.45 7.29
C GLN A 44 -16.64 9.81 6.48
N VAL A 45 -17.32 8.83 7.06
CA VAL A 45 -18.50 8.21 6.46
C VAL A 45 -19.75 8.94 6.95
N PHE A 46 -20.64 9.24 6.01
CA PHE A 46 -21.91 9.90 6.31
C PHE A 46 -23.05 9.07 5.73
N VAL A 47 -24.17 8.99 6.45
CA VAL A 47 -25.34 8.24 6.03
C VAL A 47 -26.56 9.15 6.03
N ARG A 48 -27.33 9.12 4.97
CA ARG A 48 -28.65 9.74 4.91
C ARG A 48 -29.69 8.65 4.77
N VAL A 49 -30.65 8.61 5.69
CA VAL A 49 -31.78 7.69 5.69
C VAL A 49 -33.06 8.51 5.64
N TYR A 50 -33.94 8.16 4.74
CA TYR A 50 -35.27 8.77 4.67
C TYR A 50 -36.32 7.79 4.15
N GLY A 51 -37.58 7.99 4.61
CA GLY A 51 -38.70 7.23 4.15
C GLY A 51 -39.42 7.97 2.99
N ARG A 52 -39.92 7.21 2.03
CA ARG A 52 -40.86 7.74 1.03
C ARG A 52 -42.24 7.19 1.34
N SER A 53 -43.24 8.07 1.26
CA SER A 53 -44.65 7.66 1.38
C SER A 53 -44.95 6.60 0.31
N ALA A 54 -45.47 5.46 0.75
CA ALA A 54 -45.92 4.43 -0.17
C ALA A 54 -47.17 4.88 -0.93
N PRO A 55 -47.39 4.42 -2.18
CA PRO A 55 -48.68 4.47 -2.80
C PRO A 55 -49.76 3.82 -1.90
N ALA A 56 -50.98 4.30 -1.91
CA ALA A 56 -52.07 3.82 -1.05
C ALA A 56 -52.13 2.28 -1.01
N GLY A 57 -51.87 1.69 0.18
CA GLY A 57 -51.88 0.25 0.42
C GLY A 57 -50.54 -0.51 0.26
N GLY A 58 -49.44 0.19 -0.03
CA GLY A 58 -48.07 -0.43 -0.11
C GLY A 58 -47.25 -0.26 1.15
N ASP A 59 -46.13 -1.02 1.24
CA ASP A 59 -45.10 -0.79 2.27
C ASP A 59 -44.39 0.53 2.00
N GLU A 60 -44.05 1.28 3.05
CA GLU A 60 -43.26 2.48 2.91
C GLU A 60 -41.87 2.16 2.36
N ALA A 61 -41.47 2.90 1.34
CA ALA A 61 -40.14 2.76 0.74
C ALA A 61 -39.10 3.49 1.58
N VAL A 62 -37.95 2.84 1.74
CA VAL A 62 -36.78 3.40 2.43
C VAL A 62 -35.70 3.66 1.40
N GLU A 63 -35.02 4.79 1.51
CA GLU A 63 -33.78 5.06 0.77
C GLU A 63 -32.64 5.35 1.74
N VAL A 64 -31.46 4.80 1.43
CA VAL A 64 -30.24 5.00 2.21
C VAL A 64 -29.12 5.40 1.27
N HIS A 65 -28.50 6.53 1.55
CA HIS A 65 -27.36 7.05 0.79
C HIS A 65 -26.13 7.11 1.69
N VAL A 66 -25.00 6.62 1.18
CA VAL A 66 -23.71 6.64 1.87
C VAL A 66 -22.77 7.59 1.14
N PHE A 67 -22.13 8.48 1.90
CA PHE A 67 -21.20 9.48 1.37
C PHE A 67 -19.81 9.28 2.02
N TYR A 68 -18.76 9.54 1.22
CA TYR A 68 -17.36 9.48 1.67
C TYR A 68 -16.49 10.29 0.71
N PRO A 69 -15.52 11.09 1.15
CA PRO A 69 -15.17 11.43 2.53
C PRO A 69 -15.93 12.65 3.08
N THR A 70 -16.86 13.23 2.35
CA THR A 70 -17.62 14.44 2.74
C THR A 70 -19.12 14.22 2.56
N PRO A 71 -19.98 14.99 3.27
CA PRO A 71 -21.44 14.86 3.15
C PRO A 71 -22.02 15.50 1.87
N LYS A 72 -21.19 15.79 0.87
CA LYS A 72 -21.60 16.46 -0.36
C LYS A 72 -22.09 15.48 -1.42
N LYS A 73 -22.88 15.97 -2.36
CA LYS A 73 -23.48 15.15 -3.43
C LYS A 73 -22.44 14.46 -4.30
N GLU A 74 -21.32 15.10 -4.59
CA GLU A 74 -20.19 14.56 -5.35
C GLU A 74 -19.47 13.41 -4.63
N SER A 75 -19.65 13.30 -3.33
CA SER A 75 -19.06 12.25 -2.47
C SER A 75 -20.01 11.07 -2.23
N LEU A 76 -21.11 10.97 -2.97
CA LEU A 76 -22.02 9.82 -2.89
C LEU A 76 -21.34 8.57 -3.43
N VAL A 77 -21.10 7.58 -2.57
CA VAL A 77 -20.43 6.31 -2.91
C VAL A 77 -21.39 5.15 -3.08
N GLU A 78 -22.50 5.13 -2.31
CA GLU A 78 -23.54 4.10 -2.40
C GLU A 78 -24.93 4.72 -2.30
N ALA A 79 -25.89 4.17 -3.05
CA ALA A 79 -27.29 4.60 -3.02
C ALA A 79 -28.22 3.40 -3.11
N PHE A 80 -28.84 3.06 -2.00
CA PHE A 80 -29.82 2.00 -1.88
C PHE A 80 -31.21 2.58 -2.00
N ARG A 81 -31.95 2.21 -3.04
CA ARG A 81 -33.26 2.77 -3.36
C ARG A 81 -34.35 1.69 -3.41
N ASN A 82 -35.58 2.12 -3.24
CA ASN A 82 -36.74 1.24 -3.30
C ASN A 82 -36.64 0.04 -2.34
N LEU A 83 -36.15 0.29 -1.13
CA LEU A 83 -36.08 -0.70 -0.08
C LEU A 83 -37.39 -0.75 0.70
N SER A 84 -37.70 -1.89 1.27
CA SER A 84 -38.87 -2.09 2.13
C SER A 84 -38.56 -1.77 3.58
N SER A 85 -39.51 -1.15 4.27
CA SER A 85 -39.48 -0.94 5.72
C SER A 85 -39.85 -2.22 6.52
N ARG A 86 -40.42 -3.25 5.86
CA ARG A 86 -40.94 -4.46 6.52
C ARG A 86 -39.86 -5.54 6.63
N LYS A 87 -39.62 -5.99 7.87
CA LYS A 87 -38.76 -7.15 8.13
C LYS A 87 -39.33 -8.41 7.49
N GLY A 88 -38.47 -9.24 6.88
CA GLY A 88 -38.87 -10.44 6.12
C GLY A 88 -39.26 -10.20 4.68
N HIS A 89 -39.35 -8.94 4.23
CA HIS A 89 -39.46 -8.63 2.81
C HIS A 89 -38.13 -8.83 2.11
N ALA A 90 -38.11 -9.35 0.87
CA ALA A 90 -36.89 -9.64 0.10
C ALA A 90 -35.99 -8.41 -0.10
N ARG A 91 -36.55 -7.20 -0.03
CA ARG A 91 -35.81 -5.93 -0.09
C ARG A 91 -35.87 -5.15 1.22
N TYR A 92 -35.87 -5.85 2.35
CA TYR A 92 -35.80 -5.20 3.66
C TYR A 92 -34.48 -4.41 3.77
N PHE A 93 -34.57 -3.13 4.10
CA PHE A 93 -33.44 -2.22 3.96
C PHE A 93 -32.22 -2.62 4.80
N VAL A 94 -32.42 -3.16 6.01
CA VAL A 94 -31.36 -3.63 6.88
C VAL A 94 -30.62 -4.81 6.28
N ASP A 95 -31.36 -5.80 5.74
CA ASP A 95 -30.79 -7.01 5.15
C ASP A 95 -30.00 -6.67 3.86
N VAL A 96 -30.60 -5.80 3.02
CA VAL A 96 -29.94 -5.36 1.77
C VAL A 96 -28.65 -4.60 2.08
N ILE A 97 -28.66 -3.64 3.01
CA ILE A 97 -27.45 -2.92 3.41
C ILE A 97 -26.40 -3.88 3.95
N ASN A 98 -26.79 -4.81 4.81
CA ASN A 98 -25.87 -5.79 5.38
C ASN A 98 -25.27 -6.75 4.34
N ALA A 99 -26.00 -7.04 3.25
CA ALA A 99 -25.53 -7.89 2.17
C ALA A 99 -24.69 -7.16 1.13
N GLU A 100 -25.09 -5.95 0.73
CA GLU A 100 -24.60 -5.28 -0.47
C GLU A 100 -23.66 -4.11 -0.19
N SER A 101 -23.77 -3.41 0.97
CA SER A 101 -22.90 -2.25 1.25
C SER A 101 -21.45 -2.68 1.47
N GLY A 102 -20.50 -2.00 0.86
CA GLY A 102 -19.08 -2.12 1.14
C GLY A 102 -18.60 -1.25 2.32
N PHE A 103 -19.40 -0.25 2.73
CA PHE A 103 -19.00 0.75 3.72
C PHE A 103 -19.62 0.51 5.09
N ILE A 104 -20.90 0.15 5.16
CA ILE A 104 -21.67 0.14 6.42
C ILE A 104 -22.42 -1.17 6.66
N LYS A 105 -22.80 -1.36 7.91
CA LYS A 105 -23.79 -2.34 8.38
C LYS A 105 -24.90 -1.59 9.11
N ALA A 106 -26.11 -2.12 9.07
CA ALA A 106 -27.27 -1.59 9.77
C ALA A 106 -27.77 -2.58 10.82
N THR A 107 -28.19 -2.08 11.98
CA THR A 107 -28.80 -2.87 13.07
C THR A 107 -29.92 -2.06 13.70
N VAL A 108 -31.07 -2.68 13.85
CA VAL A 108 -32.22 -2.05 14.55
C VAL A 108 -32.03 -2.22 16.05
N ILE A 109 -32.16 -1.11 16.78
CA ILE A 109 -32.07 -1.04 18.24
C ILE A 109 -33.47 -0.80 18.81
N GLY A 110 -33.83 -1.53 19.86
CA GLY A 110 -35.09 -1.36 20.58
C GLY A 110 -36.30 -2.11 19.99
N ALA A 111 -36.10 -2.94 18.94
CA ALA A 111 -37.15 -3.81 18.40
C ALA A 111 -36.92 -5.27 18.81
N SER A 112 -37.92 -5.86 19.43
CA SER A 112 -37.92 -7.28 19.81
C SER A 112 -38.72 -8.16 18.85
N ASP A 113 -39.56 -7.61 17.98
CA ASP A 113 -40.45 -8.37 17.10
C ASP A 113 -39.85 -8.52 15.69
N PRO A 114 -39.67 -9.75 15.17
CA PRO A 114 -39.17 -10.00 13.83
C PRO A 114 -40.10 -9.56 12.70
N THR A 115 -41.36 -9.27 12.97
CA THR A 115 -42.35 -8.83 11.97
C THR A 115 -42.54 -7.32 11.92
N SER A 116 -41.89 -6.58 12.81
CA SER A 116 -42.05 -5.15 12.97
C SER A 116 -41.67 -4.37 11.70
N LYS A 117 -42.47 -3.35 11.41
CA LYS A 117 -42.21 -2.37 10.35
C LYS A 117 -41.31 -1.27 10.89
N VAL A 118 -40.17 -1.03 10.25
CA VAL A 118 -39.18 -0.03 10.65
C VAL A 118 -39.17 1.11 9.66
N VAL A 119 -39.75 2.24 10.02
CA VAL A 119 -39.91 3.41 9.15
C VAL A 119 -39.02 4.55 9.60
N PRO A 120 -38.13 5.10 8.77
CA PRO A 120 -37.40 6.32 9.09
C PRO A 120 -38.36 7.49 9.39
N THR A 121 -38.07 8.24 10.44
CA THR A 121 -38.91 9.43 10.80
C THR A 121 -38.66 10.58 9.85
N ASN A 122 -37.49 10.63 9.18
CA ASN A 122 -37.16 11.66 8.22
C ASN A 122 -37.65 11.27 6.83
N VAL A 123 -38.48 12.10 6.24
CA VAL A 123 -39.01 11.95 4.86
C VAL A 123 -38.35 12.91 3.87
N ASP A 124 -37.48 13.84 4.34
CA ASP A 124 -36.80 14.80 3.49
C ASP A 124 -35.59 14.18 2.80
N PRO A 125 -35.59 14.03 1.46
CA PRO A 125 -34.48 13.52 0.70
C PRO A 125 -33.25 14.46 0.69
N ASN A 126 -33.39 15.69 1.16
CA ASN A 126 -32.31 16.67 1.29
C ASN A 126 -31.83 16.85 2.73
N ALA A 127 -32.36 16.05 3.67
CA ALA A 127 -31.88 16.09 5.06
C ALA A 127 -30.34 15.96 5.12
N SER A 128 -29.73 16.65 6.07
CA SER A 128 -28.26 16.56 6.28
C SER A 128 -27.88 15.13 6.59
N PRO A 129 -26.85 14.59 5.93
CA PRO A 129 -26.34 13.26 6.27
C PRO A 129 -25.81 13.20 7.71
N LEU A 130 -26.08 12.10 8.38
CA LEU A 130 -25.58 11.78 9.71
C LEU A 130 -24.13 11.32 9.60
N GLN A 131 -23.22 11.96 10.32
CA GLN A 131 -21.84 11.54 10.39
C GLN A 131 -21.66 10.33 11.31
N LEU A 132 -20.91 9.32 10.88
CA LEU A 132 -20.44 8.28 11.76
C LEU A 132 -19.25 8.79 12.56
N THR A 133 -19.18 8.43 13.85
CA THR A 133 -18.15 8.91 14.78
C THR A 133 -17.66 7.80 15.70
N GLY A 134 -16.58 8.05 16.45
CA GLY A 134 -16.03 7.11 17.43
C GLY A 134 -15.08 6.07 16.85
N ALA A 135 -14.72 6.18 15.56
CA ALA A 135 -13.72 5.28 14.99
C ALA A 135 -12.31 5.68 15.41
N SER A 136 -11.47 4.67 15.63
CA SER A 136 -10.04 4.83 15.93
C SER A 136 -9.21 3.84 15.12
N ASP A 137 -8.00 4.25 14.75
CA ASP A 137 -7.04 3.37 14.08
C ASP A 137 -6.43 2.38 15.07
N PRO A 138 -5.97 1.21 14.59
CA PRO A 138 -5.17 0.31 15.39
C PRO A 138 -3.92 1.02 15.92
N LEU A 139 -3.51 0.72 17.16
CA LEU A 139 -2.27 1.23 17.71
C LEU A 139 -1.06 0.81 16.87
N PRO A 140 0.02 1.62 16.79
CA PRO A 140 1.22 1.28 16.05
C PRO A 140 1.78 -0.12 16.36
N SER A 141 1.72 -0.56 17.61
CA SER A 141 2.18 -1.90 18.04
C SER A 141 1.42 -3.06 17.38
N ALA A 142 0.18 -2.87 16.95
CA ALA A 142 -0.60 -3.90 16.28
C ALA A 142 -0.10 -4.19 14.84
N TYR A 143 0.56 -3.21 14.22
CA TYR A 143 1.16 -3.38 12.88
C TYR A 143 2.32 -4.37 12.89
N ALA A 144 3.15 -4.38 13.94
CA ALA A 144 4.23 -5.36 14.09
C ALA A 144 3.72 -6.81 14.09
N ALA A 145 2.59 -7.07 14.77
CA ALA A 145 1.95 -8.38 14.78
C ALA A 145 1.37 -8.77 13.40
N ALA A 146 0.82 -7.80 12.65
CA ALA A 146 0.34 -8.01 11.30
C ALA A 146 1.50 -8.34 10.33
N LEU A 147 2.63 -7.64 10.44
CA LEU A 147 3.85 -7.88 9.67
C LEU A 147 4.40 -9.30 9.91
N GLY A 148 4.33 -9.80 11.16
CA GLY A 148 4.72 -11.18 11.49
C GLY A 148 3.95 -12.23 10.69
N ARG A 149 2.67 -11.99 10.39
CA ARG A 149 1.87 -12.91 9.56
C ARG A 149 2.29 -12.93 8.09
N LEU A 150 2.91 -11.85 7.59
CA LEU A 150 3.42 -11.79 6.22
C LEU A 150 4.73 -12.58 6.05
N GLU A 151 5.39 -13.03 7.13
CA GLU A 151 6.63 -13.79 7.05
C GLU A 151 6.47 -15.15 6.38
N SER A 152 5.27 -15.74 6.45
CA SER A 152 4.96 -17.02 5.80
C SER A 152 4.82 -16.94 4.28
N TYR A 153 4.82 -15.75 3.69
CA TYR A 153 4.67 -15.54 2.24
C TYR A 153 6.00 -15.13 1.61
N PRO A 154 6.79 -16.07 1.05
CA PRO A 154 8.12 -15.79 0.51
C PRO A 154 8.12 -14.93 -0.76
N GLU A 155 7.00 -14.87 -1.47
CA GLU A 155 6.84 -14.18 -2.74
C GLU A 155 6.63 -12.66 -2.62
N ILE A 156 6.47 -12.13 -1.41
CA ILE A 156 6.24 -10.69 -1.20
C ILE A 156 7.53 -9.92 -1.50
N ASP A 157 7.44 -8.95 -2.43
CA ASP A 157 8.54 -8.05 -2.81
C ASP A 157 8.43 -6.68 -2.13
N MET A 158 7.21 -6.19 -1.88
CA MET A 158 6.94 -4.84 -1.39
C MET A 158 5.95 -4.89 -0.23
N VAL A 159 6.19 -4.08 0.80
CA VAL A 159 5.37 -4.02 2.02
C VAL A 159 5.02 -2.58 2.33
N ALA A 160 3.75 -2.32 2.59
CA ALA A 160 3.25 -1.02 3.01
C ALA A 160 2.15 -1.19 4.05
N ALA A 161 1.91 -0.15 4.84
CA ALA A 161 0.77 -0.07 5.74
C ALA A 161 -0.10 1.13 5.36
N SER A 162 -1.42 0.89 5.29
CA SER A 162 -2.41 1.97 5.21
C SER A 162 -2.81 2.35 6.63
N HIS A 163 -2.72 3.64 6.97
CA HIS A 163 -3.08 4.18 8.29
C HIS A 163 -3.41 5.67 8.19
N GLN A 164 -3.99 6.21 9.26
CA GLN A 164 -4.32 7.65 9.41
C GLN A 164 -3.49 8.31 10.55
N HIS A 165 -2.46 7.63 11.05
CA HIS A 165 -1.62 8.14 12.12
C HIS A 165 -0.77 9.33 11.68
N HIS A 166 -0.44 10.20 12.65
CA HIS A 166 0.43 11.36 12.46
C HIS A 166 1.91 11.01 12.66
N GLU A 167 2.78 12.00 12.59
CA GLU A 167 4.23 11.86 12.51
C GLU A 167 4.85 10.79 13.42
N ALA A 168 4.58 10.84 14.73
CA ALA A 168 5.25 9.98 15.70
C ALA A 168 4.84 8.50 15.53
N GLU A 169 3.54 8.25 15.46
CA GLU A 169 2.97 6.92 15.32
C GLU A 169 3.26 6.34 13.92
N ALA A 170 3.13 7.16 12.87
CA ALA A 170 3.47 6.75 11.50
C ALA A 170 4.95 6.37 11.38
N THR A 171 5.85 7.15 12.00
CA THR A 171 7.28 6.83 12.02
C THR A 171 7.55 5.50 12.74
N ALA A 172 6.83 5.21 13.82
CA ALA A 172 6.95 3.92 14.51
C ALA A 172 6.50 2.75 13.62
N ILE A 173 5.35 2.88 12.92
CA ILE A 173 4.87 1.88 11.97
C ILE A 173 5.88 1.65 10.84
N TYR A 174 6.46 2.71 10.30
CA TYR A 174 7.47 2.61 9.24
C TYR A 174 8.78 1.99 9.73
N ALA A 175 9.18 2.25 10.98
CA ALA A 175 10.32 1.58 11.61
C ALA A 175 10.07 0.07 11.77
N ASP A 176 8.85 -0.33 12.09
CA ASP A 176 8.46 -1.74 12.17
C ASP A 176 8.48 -2.41 10.77
N ILE A 177 8.00 -1.70 9.73
CA ILE A 177 8.10 -2.18 8.33
C ILE A 177 9.56 -2.35 7.93
N LEU A 178 10.42 -1.38 8.20
CA LEU A 178 11.86 -1.46 7.90
C LEU A 178 12.51 -2.62 8.65
N SER A 179 12.27 -2.74 9.96
CA SER A 179 12.76 -3.86 10.77
C SER A 179 12.31 -5.22 10.24
N HIS A 180 11.06 -5.30 9.75
CA HIS A 180 10.55 -6.50 9.09
C HIS A 180 11.32 -6.79 7.80
N CYS A 181 11.55 -5.79 6.93
CA CYS A 181 12.32 -5.95 5.70
C CYS A 181 13.75 -6.42 5.99
N ASP A 182 14.41 -5.87 7.00
CA ASP A 182 15.74 -6.26 7.43
C ASP A 182 15.79 -7.71 7.93
N ARG A 183 14.82 -8.11 8.76
CA ARG A 183 14.73 -9.52 9.21
C ARG A 183 14.53 -10.48 8.04
N MET A 184 13.66 -10.13 7.11
CA MET A 184 13.40 -10.97 5.94
C MET A 184 14.61 -11.04 5.01
N SER A 185 15.40 -9.98 4.89
CA SER A 185 16.64 -9.99 4.10
C SER A 185 17.70 -10.96 4.67
N ARG A 186 17.75 -11.12 5.99
CA ARG A 186 18.69 -12.07 6.63
C ARG A 186 18.42 -13.53 6.27
N ILE A 187 17.22 -13.85 5.85
CA ILE A 187 16.79 -15.18 5.41
C ILE A 187 16.56 -15.24 3.89
N ALA A 188 17.19 -14.31 3.14
CA ALA A 188 17.11 -14.20 1.69
C ALA A 188 15.69 -14.02 1.12
N ARG A 189 14.74 -13.52 1.92
CA ARG A 189 13.36 -13.13 1.50
C ARG A 189 13.25 -11.62 1.42
N ASN A 190 14.11 -11.03 0.62
CA ASN A 190 14.27 -9.59 0.52
C ASN A 190 12.97 -8.87 0.14
N ARG A 191 12.68 -7.78 0.84
CA ARG A 191 11.50 -6.91 0.66
C ARG A 191 11.90 -5.46 0.71
N VAL A 192 11.09 -4.61 0.08
CA VAL A 192 11.20 -3.15 0.16
C VAL A 192 9.97 -2.62 0.88
N GLY A 193 10.18 -1.86 1.94
CA GLY A 193 9.14 -1.17 2.70
C GLY A 193 8.78 0.16 2.05
N PHE A 194 7.52 0.57 2.20
CA PHE A 194 7.03 1.85 1.73
C PHE A 194 6.33 2.60 2.85
N GLY A 195 6.54 3.90 2.88
CA GLY A 195 5.84 4.85 3.72
C GLY A 195 5.59 6.15 2.98
N GLU A 196 4.75 7.01 3.54
CA GLU A 196 4.48 8.32 2.97
C GLU A 196 4.45 9.40 4.04
N THR A 197 4.55 10.67 3.62
CA THR A 197 4.36 11.79 4.56
C THR A 197 2.94 11.80 5.09
N THR A 198 2.79 12.11 6.38
CA THR A 198 1.48 12.19 7.05
C THR A 198 1.15 13.60 7.51
N ALA A 199 2.11 14.51 7.40
CA ALA A 199 1.94 15.88 7.84
C ALA A 199 1.40 16.73 6.70
N THR A 200 0.24 17.31 6.91
CA THR A 200 -0.36 18.32 6.03
C THR A 200 -0.83 19.50 6.87
N VAL A 201 -0.58 20.70 6.38
CA VAL A 201 -1.19 21.93 6.89
C VAL A 201 -2.09 22.45 5.77
N ASP A 202 -3.41 22.47 5.99
CA ASP A 202 -4.42 22.86 5.00
C ASP A 202 -4.27 22.13 3.65
N GLY A 203 -3.94 20.83 3.67
CA GLY A 203 -3.71 20.02 2.48
C GLY A 203 -2.31 20.15 1.87
N VAL A 204 -1.48 21.04 2.41
CA VAL A 204 -0.09 21.27 1.98
C VAL A 204 0.84 20.37 2.81
N PRO A 205 1.76 19.61 2.18
CA PRO A 205 2.75 18.84 2.93
C PRO A 205 3.64 19.75 3.80
N ASP A 206 3.75 19.44 5.09
CA ASP A 206 4.75 20.09 5.94
C ASP A 206 6.14 19.57 5.57
N MET A 207 6.93 20.42 4.91
CA MET A 207 8.27 20.09 4.42
C MET A 207 9.25 19.74 5.55
N GLN A 208 9.13 20.38 6.72
CA GLN A 208 10.01 20.11 7.86
C GLN A 208 9.70 18.74 8.47
N VAL A 209 8.42 18.42 8.63
CA VAL A 209 7.97 17.12 9.14
C VAL A 209 8.34 16.02 8.15
N THR A 210 8.05 16.21 6.85
CA THR A 210 8.39 15.24 5.80
C THR A 210 9.89 14.94 5.78
N THR A 211 10.73 15.97 5.79
CA THR A 211 12.20 15.84 5.82
C THR A 211 12.68 15.11 7.08
N ARG A 212 12.11 15.45 8.24
CA ARG A 212 12.46 14.83 9.52
C ARG A 212 12.06 13.35 9.57
N MET A 213 10.86 12.98 9.08
CA MET A 213 10.42 11.60 9.02
C MET A 213 11.32 10.76 8.10
N ALA A 214 11.61 11.23 6.90
CA ALA A 214 12.47 10.54 5.94
C ALA A 214 13.88 10.35 6.50
N SER A 215 14.47 11.38 7.13
CA SER A 215 15.82 11.33 7.71
C SER A 215 15.95 10.36 8.89
N ARG A 216 14.85 9.93 9.51
CA ARG A 216 14.86 8.93 10.60
C ARG A 216 14.92 7.48 10.11
N LEU A 217 14.69 7.25 8.82
CA LEU A 217 14.55 5.92 8.24
C LEU A 217 15.48 5.71 7.02
N PRO A 218 16.78 6.10 7.08
CA PRO A 218 17.68 5.93 5.94
C PRO A 218 17.96 4.45 5.71
N SER A 219 17.59 3.92 4.54
CA SER A 219 17.79 2.53 4.18
C SER A 219 17.61 2.31 2.69
N ASP A 220 18.40 1.37 2.13
CA ASP A 220 18.19 0.84 0.78
C ASP A 220 16.93 -0.06 0.68
N ARG A 221 16.32 -0.39 1.83
CA ARG A 221 15.13 -1.23 1.97
C ARG A 221 13.85 -0.43 2.19
N PHE A 222 13.89 0.90 2.15
CA PHE A 222 12.73 1.72 2.41
C PHE A 222 12.57 2.84 1.37
N VAL A 223 11.34 3.06 0.92
CA VAL A 223 10.96 4.15 0.01
C VAL A 223 9.98 5.05 0.72
N PHE A 224 10.34 6.33 0.88
CA PHE A 224 9.49 7.33 1.49
C PHE A 224 8.86 8.21 0.42
N VAL A 225 7.54 8.25 0.34
CA VAL A 225 6.78 8.93 -0.73
C VAL A 225 6.18 10.25 -0.23
N ALA A 226 6.19 11.27 -1.06
CA ALA A 226 5.47 12.52 -0.85
C ALA A 226 4.86 13.00 -2.19
N PRO A 227 3.68 13.65 -2.16
CA PRO A 227 2.84 13.95 -1.00
C PRO A 227 2.05 12.74 -0.51
N GLN A 228 1.27 12.91 0.58
CA GLN A 228 0.39 11.88 1.13
C GLN A 228 -0.69 11.45 0.12
N GLY A 229 -1.03 10.15 0.13
CA GLY A 229 -2.07 9.54 -0.71
C GLY A 229 -1.59 8.95 -2.01
N TYR A 230 -0.30 9.09 -2.36
CA TYR A 230 0.26 8.58 -3.63
C TYR A 230 1.11 7.32 -3.47
N MET A 231 1.41 6.89 -2.26
CA MET A 231 2.21 5.69 -1.98
C MET A 231 1.68 4.45 -2.71
N GLY A 232 0.38 4.20 -2.65
CA GLY A 232 -0.25 3.05 -3.33
C GLY A 232 -0.07 3.09 -4.86
N SER A 233 -0.21 4.28 -5.48
CA SER A 233 0.00 4.47 -6.91
C SER A 233 1.46 4.28 -7.32
N VAL A 234 2.40 4.73 -6.48
CA VAL A 234 3.85 4.50 -6.68
C VAL A 234 4.18 3.01 -6.60
N ILE A 235 3.67 2.29 -5.59
CA ILE A 235 3.84 0.84 -5.47
C ILE A 235 3.27 0.12 -6.69
N GLY A 236 2.05 0.47 -7.11
CA GLY A 236 1.41 -0.11 -8.29
C GLY A 236 2.20 0.12 -9.57
N MET A 237 2.72 1.31 -9.77
CA MET A 237 3.59 1.64 -10.90
C MET A 237 4.88 0.81 -10.86
N ILE A 238 5.59 0.76 -9.71
CA ILE A 238 6.82 -0.02 -9.54
C ILE A 238 6.56 -1.51 -9.77
N ALA A 239 5.43 -2.05 -9.32
CA ALA A 239 5.04 -3.44 -9.54
C ALA A 239 4.82 -3.77 -11.02
N GLY A 240 4.40 -2.80 -11.83
CA GLY A 240 4.25 -2.94 -13.28
C GLY A 240 5.55 -2.86 -14.08
N LEU A 241 6.62 -2.28 -13.52
CA LEU A 241 7.91 -2.15 -14.19
C LEU A 241 8.73 -3.45 -14.11
N ARG A 242 9.58 -3.67 -15.11
CA ARG A 242 10.63 -4.70 -14.98
C ARG A 242 11.51 -4.39 -13.76
N TYR A 243 12.05 -5.43 -13.12
CA TYR A 243 12.80 -5.29 -11.87
C TYR A 243 14.05 -4.38 -11.98
N PHE A 244 14.59 -4.16 -13.19
CA PHE A 244 15.74 -3.29 -13.45
C PHE A 244 15.37 -1.91 -14.00
N GLU A 245 14.09 -1.65 -14.29
CA GLU A 245 13.65 -0.33 -14.75
C GLU A 245 13.51 0.63 -13.58
N SER A 246 14.04 1.85 -13.78
CA SER A 246 13.90 2.92 -12.79
C SER A 246 12.49 3.52 -12.80
N PRO A 247 11.91 3.80 -11.64
CA PRO A 247 10.66 4.54 -11.51
C PRO A 247 10.78 6.03 -11.89
N THR A 248 12.00 6.56 -12.03
CA THR A 248 12.24 8.00 -12.35
C THR A 248 11.51 8.41 -13.62
N PHE A 249 10.69 9.45 -13.51
CA PHE A 249 9.84 10.01 -14.57
C PHE A 249 8.85 9.02 -15.17
N LYS A 250 8.46 8.00 -14.43
CA LYS A 250 7.35 7.11 -14.81
C LYS A 250 6.03 7.67 -14.31
N THR A 251 5.07 7.72 -15.23
CA THR A 251 3.72 8.25 -14.97
C THR A 251 2.93 7.31 -14.04
N LEU A 252 2.18 7.90 -13.12
CA LEU A 252 1.28 7.17 -12.25
C LEU A 252 -0.08 6.97 -12.94
N GLY A 253 -0.50 5.71 -13.06
CA GLY A 253 -1.82 5.38 -13.58
C GLY A 253 -2.92 5.67 -12.55
N GLY A 254 -4.08 6.13 -13.06
CA GLY A 254 -5.26 6.37 -12.20
C GLY A 254 -5.21 7.64 -11.34
N VAL A 255 -4.20 8.48 -11.52
CA VAL A 255 -4.07 9.77 -10.84
C VAL A 255 -4.38 10.89 -11.83
N SER A 256 -5.43 11.68 -11.56
CA SER A 256 -5.91 12.75 -12.44
C SER A 256 -5.47 14.16 -12.01
N SER A 257 -5.14 14.34 -10.74
CA SER A 257 -4.72 15.63 -10.18
C SER A 257 -3.80 15.41 -9.00
N LEU A 258 -2.93 16.38 -8.73
CA LEU A 258 -2.15 16.43 -7.48
C LEU A 258 -2.93 17.17 -6.40
N SER A 259 -2.69 16.79 -5.16
CA SER A 259 -3.18 17.52 -3.98
C SER A 259 -2.33 18.75 -3.69
N PHE A 260 -1.10 18.79 -4.22
CA PHE A 260 -0.14 19.88 -4.00
C PHE A 260 0.95 19.85 -5.07
N ASP A 261 1.32 21.03 -5.58
CA ASP A 261 2.42 21.22 -6.53
C ASP A 261 3.68 21.67 -5.79
N PHE A 262 4.76 20.92 -5.93
CA PHE A 262 6.04 21.26 -5.30
C PHE A 262 6.78 22.32 -6.11
N THR A 263 7.45 23.24 -5.40
CA THR A 263 8.45 24.10 -6.05
C THR A 263 9.75 23.33 -6.31
N ASP A 264 10.56 23.78 -7.27
CA ASP A 264 11.88 23.16 -7.54
C ASP A 264 12.75 23.05 -6.27
N SER A 265 12.70 24.07 -5.41
CA SER A 265 13.41 24.09 -4.12
C SER A 265 12.92 22.98 -3.18
N ASN A 266 11.60 22.77 -3.14
CA ASN A 266 11.01 21.68 -2.36
C ASN A 266 11.45 20.32 -2.89
N LEU A 267 11.38 20.12 -4.20
CA LEU A 267 11.81 18.86 -4.84
C LEU A 267 13.28 18.55 -4.57
N ILE A 268 14.18 19.55 -4.69
CA ILE A 268 15.60 19.37 -4.38
C ILE A 268 15.78 18.96 -2.92
N SER A 269 15.09 19.62 -1.99
CA SER A 269 15.16 19.32 -0.56
C SER A 269 14.68 17.91 -0.25
N LEU A 270 13.56 17.49 -0.83
CA LEU A 270 13.00 16.14 -0.66
C LEU A 270 13.93 15.05 -1.22
N ILE A 271 14.42 15.24 -2.44
CA ILE A 271 15.33 14.29 -3.10
C ILE A 271 16.65 14.14 -2.32
N THR A 272 17.16 15.23 -1.75
CA THR A 272 18.41 15.21 -0.97
C THR A 272 18.29 14.33 0.29
N VAL A 273 17.12 14.23 0.87
CA VAL A 273 16.88 13.40 2.07
C VAL A 273 16.27 12.03 1.74
N GLY A 274 16.26 11.63 0.48
CA GLY A 274 15.81 10.30 0.07
C GLY A 274 14.28 10.14 -0.07
N VAL A 275 13.56 11.22 -0.36
CA VAL A 275 12.12 11.17 -0.62
C VAL A 275 11.84 10.98 -2.10
N CYS A 276 11.06 9.95 -2.42
CA CYS A 276 10.50 9.70 -3.74
C CYS A 276 9.29 10.65 -3.95
N ALA A 277 9.55 11.84 -4.48
CA ALA A 277 8.53 12.84 -4.72
C ALA A 277 7.68 12.48 -5.95
N VAL A 278 6.38 12.75 -5.86
CA VAL A 278 5.40 12.68 -6.95
C VAL A 278 4.99 14.09 -7.29
N ASP A 279 5.15 14.47 -8.57
CA ASP A 279 4.81 15.81 -9.03
C ASP A 279 4.41 15.81 -10.51
N GLU A 280 3.90 16.92 -11.01
CA GLU A 280 3.60 17.08 -12.42
C GLU A 280 4.89 17.33 -13.22
N VAL A 281 5.24 16.37 -14.06
CA VAL A 281 6.42 16.44 -14.92
C VAL A 281 6.01 16.87 -16.33
N ALA A 282 6.63 17.92 -16.84
CA ALA A 282 6.34 18.46 -18.17
C ALA A 282 6.33 17.37 -19.24
N ARG A 283 5.27 17.33 -20.05
CA ARG A 283 5.01 16.36 -21.12
C ARG A 283 4.76 14.91 -20.66
N LYS A 284 4.80 14.62 -19.35
CA LYS A 284 4.55 13.26 -18.82
C LYS A 284 3.34 13.18 -17.91
N GLY A 285 2.87 14.32 -17.39
CA GLY A 285 1.81 14.36 -16.38
C GLY A 285 2.34 13.96 -15.00
N ILE A 286 1.47 13.48 -14.13
CA ILE A 286 1.81 13.13 -12.76
C ILE A 286 2.72 11.89 -12.75
N ALA A 287 3.92 12.06 -12.24
CA ALA A 287 4.97 11.05 -12.27
C ALA A 287 5.84 11.04 -11.01
N CYS A 288 6.52 9.93 -10.77
CA CYS A 288 7.60 9.87 -9.80
C CYS A 288 8.79 10.69 -10.32
N VAL A 289 9.13 11.78 -9.63
CA VAL A 289 10.21 12.67 -10.04
C VAL A 289 11.56 11.97 -10.00
N LYS A 290 11.84 11.23 -8.93
CA LYS A 290 13.07 10.44 -8.80
C LYS A 290 12.80 9.16 -8.00
N GLY A 291 13.08 8.01 -8.63
CA GLY A 291 12.88 6.68 -8.03
C GLY A 291 14.02 6.27 -7.11
N ILE A 292 14.00 6.77 -5.88
CA ILE A 292 15.05 6.54 -4.88
C ILE A 292 14.52 5.93 -3.59
N THR A 293 15.39 5.22 -2.91
CA THR A 293 15.24 4.73 -1.53
C THR A 293 15.58 5.84 -0.53
N SER A 294 15.23 5.65 0.73
CA SER A 294 15.41 6.67 1.77
C SER A 294 16.89 6.93 2.13
N ASP A 295 17.81 6.10 1.69
CA ASP A 295 19.28 6.37 1.71
C ASP A 295 19.80 7.03 0.42
N THR A 296 18.90 7.53 -0.45
CA THR A 296 19.21 8.13 -1.76
C THR A 296 19.69 7.16 -2.85
N GLY A 297 19.67 5.86 -2.60
CA GLY A 297 19.95 4.82 -3.58
C GLY A 297 18.86 4.74 -4.67
N GLN A 298 19.16 4.10 -5.80
CA GLN A 298 18.16 3.88 -6.85
C GLN A 298 17.34 2.62 -6.56
N ILE A 299 16.01 2.71 -6.59
CA ILE A 299 15.08 1.58 -6.31
C ILE A 299 15.37 0.39 -7.23
N ASN A 300 15.68 0.61 -8.51
CA ASN A 300 15.98 -0.47 -9.45
C ASN A 300 17.25 -1.24 -9.06
N VAL A 301 18.26 -0.59 -8.46
CA VAL A 301 19.49 -1.25 -8.00
C VAL A 301 19.16 -2.25 -6.89
N THR A 302 18.38 -1.85 -5.90
CA THR A 302 17.91 -2.73 -4.82
C THR A 302 17.08 -3.90 -5.37
N ARG A 303 16.15 -3.64 -6.30
CA ARG A 303 15.32 -4.68 -6.93
C ARG A 303 16.15 -5.70 -7.73
N VAL A 304 17.19 -5.26 -8.42
CA VAL A 304 18.12 -6.16 -9.15
C VAL A 304 18.87 -7.03 -8.17
N ALA A 305 19.41 -6.47 -7.08
CA ALA A 305 20.09 -7.23 -6.04
C ALA A 305 19.15 -8.28 -5.41
N ASP A 306 17.92 -7.90 -5.08
CA ASP A 306 16.89 -8.79 -4.53
C ASP A 306 16.54 -9.93 -5.49
N ARG A 307 16.44 -9.62 -6.78
CA ARG A 307 16.20 -10.65 -7.81
C ARG A 307 17.35 -11.63 -7.91
N ALA A 308 18.59 -11.16 -7.83
CA ALA A 308 19.77 -12.03 -7.83
C ALA A 308 19.79 -12.97 -6.61
N VAL A 309 19.55 -12.44 -5.39
CA VAL A 309 19.45 -13.25 -4.17
C VAL A 309 18.36 -14.32 -4.30
N ARG A 310 17.20 -13.95 -4.80
CA ARG A 310 16.06 -14.87 -4.98
C ARG A 310 16.36 -15.96 -6.01
N HIS A 311 17.07 -15.65 -7.10
CA HIS A 311 17.53 -16.65 -8.08
C HIS A 311 18.48 -17.65 -7.43
N VAL A 312 19.48 -17.18 -6.68
CA VAL A 312 20.42 -18.07 -5.98
C VAL A 312 19.69 -18.97 -4.99
N GLN A 313 18.77 -18.40 -4.18
CA GLN A 313 17.99 -19.15 -3.20
C GLN A 313 17.13 -20.24 -3.85
N ASN A 314 16.38 -19.91 -4.90
CA ASN A 314 15.51 -20.86 -5.58
C ASN A 314 16.33 -22.00 -6.23
N ILE A 315 17.48 -21.67 -6.86
CA ILE A 315 18.35 -22.67 -7.44
C ILE A 315 18.96 -23.55 -6.35
N ALA A 316 19.43 -22.95 -5.24
CA ALA A 316 20.06 -23.69 -4.14
C ALA A 316 19.10 -24.70 -3.49
N GLN A 317 17.79 -24.37 -3.41
CA GLN A 317 16.76 -25.27 -2.88
C GLN A 317 16.69 -26.61 -3.62
N ASP A 318 16.92 -26.61 -4.93
CA ASP A 318 16.90 -27.84 -5.75
C ASP A 318 18.09 -28.77 -5.42
N PHE A 319 19.12 -28.27 -4.76
CA PHE A 319 20.34 -29.03 -4.41
C PHE A 319 20.36 -29.49 -2.92
N ILE A 320 19.43 -28.98 -2.10
CA ILE A 320 19.32 -29.43 -0.69
C ILE A 320 18.91 -30.91 -0.68
N GLY A 321 19.66 -31.71 0.07
CA GLY A 321 19.44 -33.16 0.17
C GLY A 321 20.19 -33.99 -0.88
N LEU A 322 20.86 -33.37 -1.87
CA LEU A 322 21.74 -34.08 -2.78
C LEU A 322 23.12 -34.33 -2.13
N LEU A 323 23.86 -35.30 -2.69
CA LEU A 323 25.19 -35.62 -2.22
C LEU A 323 26.16 -34.47 -2.51
N ASN A 324 26.99 -34.08 -1.52
CA ASN A 324 28.00 -33.03 -1.67
C ASN A 324 29.22 -33.52 -2.48
N THR A 325 29.02 -33.77 -3.76
CA THR A 325 30.08 -34.15 -4.71
C THR A 325 30.58 -32.94 -5.48
N GLU A 326 31.83 -33.03 -6.01
CA GLU A 326 32.35 -31.97 -6.90
C GLU A 326 31.45 -31.74 -8.12
N GLN A 327 30.91 -32.82 -8.69
CA GLN A 327 29.96 -32.72 -9.81
C GLN A 327 28.72 -31.95 -9.47
N GLN A 328 28.12 -32.15 -8.29
CA GLN A 328 26.93 -31.41 -7.85
C GLN A 328 27.24 -29.93 -7.58
N ARG A 329 28.40 -29.63 -6.95
CA ARG A 329 28.83 -28.22 -6.78
C ARG A 329 29.07 -27.52 -8.11
N LEU A 330 29.65 -28.20 -9.10
CA LEU A 330 29.83 -27.66 -10.45
C LEU A 330 28.48 -27.43 -11.14
N ALA A 331 27.54 -28.35 -11.03
CA ALA A 331 26.18 -28.21 -11.58
C ALA A 331 25.43 -27.02 -10.92
N LEU A 332 25.54 -26.86 -9.61
CA LEU A 332 24.97 -25.72 -8.87
C LEU A 332 25.56 -24.39 -9.37
N LYS A 333 26.91 -24.31 -9.47
CA LYS A 333 27.62 -23.14 -10.01
C LYS A 333 27.14 -22.81 -11.42
N GLN A 334 26.97 -23.81 -12.26
CA GLN A 334 26.55 -23.66 -13.65
C GLN A 334 25.13 -23.08 -13.75
N ARG A 335 24.18 -23.60 -12.97
CA ARG A 335 22.79 -23.08 -12.94
C ARG A 335 22.71 -21.62 -12.46
N ILE A 336 23.50 -21.26 -11.43
CA ILE A 336 23.57 -19.86 -10.97
C ILE A 336 24.19 -18.97 -12.06
N THR A 337 25.27 -19.42 -12.71
CA THR A 337 25.92 -18.71 -13.82
C THR A 337 24.96 -18.48 -14.98
N GLU A 338 24.16 -19.48 -15.35
CA GLU A 338 23.14 -19.36 -16.39
C GLU A 338 22.07 -18.31 -16.03
N ALA A 339 21.62 -18.29 -14.77
CA ALA A 339 20.66 -17.30 -14.30
C ALA A 339 21.22 -15.86 -14.38
N PHE A 340 22.46 -15.66 -13.97
CA PHE A 340 23.10 -14.34 -14.04
C PHE A 340 23.46 -13.94 -15.49
N THR A 341 23.84 -14.87 -16.34
CA THR A 341 24.03 -14.61 -17.78
C THR A 341 22.71 -14.15 -18.43
N ARG A 342 21.56 -14.68 -17.99
CA ARG A 342 20.25 -14.19 -18.44
C ARG A 342 20.00 -12.78 -17.96
N MET A 343 20.27 -12.46 -16.69
CA MET A 343 20.15 -11.09 -16.15
C MET A 343 21.06 -10.10 -16.89
N GLU A 344 22.25 -10.52 -17.30
CA GLU A 344 23.17 -9.70 -18.10
C GLU A 344 22.62 -9.46 -19.53
N LYS A 345 22.10 -10.50 -20.17
CA LYS A 345 21.46 -10.37 -21.50
C LYS A 345 20.21 -9.49 -21.48
N GLU A 346 19.48 -9.47 -20.37
CA GLU A 346 18.34 -8.56 -20.14
C GLU A 346 18.79 -7.11 -19.88
N GLY A 347 20.08 -6.88 -19.65
CA GLY A 347 20.64 -5.58 -19.29
C GLY A 347 20.42 -5.18 -17.84
N ALA A 348 20.03 -6.11 -16.97
CA ALA A 348 19.80 -5.85 -15.55
C ALA A 348 21.12 -5.73 -14.76
N ILE A 349 22.15 -6.47 -15.14
CA ILE A 349 23.52 -6.39 -14.63
C ILE A 349 24.47 -6.12 -15.76
N VAL A 350 25.54 -5.38 -15.51
CA VAL A 350 26.46 -4.90 -16.54
C VAL A 350 27.91 -5.01 -16.07
N PRO A 351 28.88 -5.27 -16.99
CA PRO A 351 30.30 -5.21 -16.65
C PRO A 351 30.71 -3.78 -16.26
N SER A 352 31.92 -3.63 -15.72
CA SER A 352 32.46 -2.29 -15.43
C SER A 352 32.67 -1.50 -16.71
N THR A 353 32.57 -0.18 -16.60
CA THR A 353 32.74 0.75 -17.74
C THR A 353 34.14 0.69 -18.37
N ASP A 354 35.15 0.28 -17.61
CA ASP A 354 36.53 0.06 -18.07
C ASP A 354 36.77 -1.35 -18.64
N GLY A 355 35.77 -2.21 -18.64
CA GLY A 355 35.82 -3.58 -19.13
C GLY A 355 36.67 -4.54 -18.28
N LYS A 356 37.18 -4.10 -17.12
CA LYS A 356 38.10 -4.92 -16.30
C LYS A 356 37.37 -5.88 -15.35
N SER A 357 36.16 -5.55 -14.94
CA SER A 357 35.37 -6.37 -14.01
C SER A 357 34.14 -6.91 -14.71
N PRO A 358 33.80 -8.22 -14.55
CA PRO A 358 32.61 -8.80 -15.17
C PRO A 358 31.33 -8.27 -14.52
N ALA A 359 30.18 -8.54 -15.14
CA ALA A 359 28.86 -8.19 -14.64
C ALA A 359 28.52 -8.94 -13.34
N PHE A 360 29.05 -10.14 -13.19
CA PHE A 360 28.86 -10.99 -12.00
C PHE A 360 30.05 -11.92 -11.75
N ALA A 361 30.15 -12.42 -10.54
CA ALA A 361 31.05 -13.50 -10.15
C ALA A 361 30.29 -14.54 -9.33
N VAL A 362 30.62 -15.81 -9.49
CA VAL A 362 30.01 -16.94 -8.79
C VAL A 362 31.11 -17.90 -8.31
N THR A 363 31.17 -18.14 -7.03
CA THR A 363 32.00 -19.15 -6.42
C THR A 363 31.14 -20.12 -5.62
N VAL A 364 31.37 -21.43 -5.81
CA VAL A 364 30.70 -22.50 -5.07
C VAL A 364 31.77 -23.45 -4.58
N GLU A 365 31.91 -23.54 -3.28
CA GLU A 365 32.95 -24.31 -2.63
C GLU A 365 32.47 -25.02 -1.37
N SER A 366 33.23 -26.00 -0.94
CA SER A 366 33.04 -26.69 0.33
C SER A 366 34.43 -27.04 0.86
N THR A 367 34.85 -26.41 1.93
CA THR A 367 36.10 -26.72 2.62
C THR A 367 36.02 -28.11 3.24
N PRO A 368 37.13 -28.73 3.68
CA PRO A 368 37.09 -30.01 4.36
C PRO A 368 36.17 -30.02 5.60
N ASP A 369 36.15 -28.92 6.36
CA ASP A 369 35.28 -28.76 7.53
C ASP A 369 33.79 -28.59 7.10
N ASP A 370 33.54 -27.81 6.05
CA ASP A 370 32.20 -27.68 5.48
C ASP A 370 31.69 -29.01 4.93
N PHE A 371 32.55 -29.77 4.26
CA PHE A 371 32.22 -31.10 3.75
C PHE A 371 31.82 -32.06 4.87
N ALA A 372 32.57 -32.06 5.95
CA ALA A 372 32.25 -32.87 7.12
C ALA A 372 30.92 -32.46 7.78
N ALA A 373 30.57 -31.17 7.70
CA ALA A 373 29.32 -30.63 8.20
C ALA A 373 28.15 -30.69 7.19
N GLY A 374 28.40 -31.18 5.96
CA GLY A 374 27.36 -31.19 4.89
C GLY A 374 27.03 -29.81 4.33
N VAL A 375 27.96 -28.85 4.42
CA VAL A 375 27.76 -27.46 4.00
C VAL A 375 28.39 -27.20 2.64
N VAL A 376 27.69 -26.43 1.81
CA VAL A 376 28.21 -25.84 0.56
C VAL A 376 28.04 -24.32 0.67
N ARG A 377 29.13 -23.58 0.42
CA ARG A 377 29.13 -22.11 0.42
C ARG A 377 28.97 -21.58 -1.00
N ILE A 378 28.11 -20.57 -1.16
CA ILE A 378 27.86 -19.89 -2.42
C ILE A 378 28.19 -18.42 -2.20
N ASP A 379 29.25 -17.93 -2.85
CA ASP A 379 29.59 -16.52 -2.86
C ASP A 379 29.30 -15.94 -4.25
N THR A 380 28.47 -14.88 -4.28
CA THR A 380 28.08 -14.22 -5.51
C THR A 380 28.22 -12.71 -5.41
N ALA A 381 28.69 -12.10 -6.49
CA ALA A 381 28.70 -10.66 -6.66
C ALA A 381 28.01 -10.33 -7.99
N VAL A 382 27.15 -9.33 -7.97
CA VAL A 382 26.46 -8.80 -9.16
C VAL A 382 26.66 -7.30 -9.24
N ARG A 383 26.70 -6.75 -10.45
CA ARG A 383 26.78 -5.31 -10.71
C ARG A 383 25.50 -4.81 -11.34
N PRO A 384 24.52 -4.29 -10.55
CA PRO A 384 23.28 -3.77 -11.07
C PRO A 384 23.50 -2.60 -12.03
N VAL A 385 22.68 -2.53 -13.07
CA VAL A 385 22.61 -1.36 -13.94
C VAL A 385 22.06 -0.16 -13.17
N ARG A 386 22.62 1.03 -13.40
CA ARG A 386 22.11 2.27 -12.84
C ARG A 386 21.32 3.04 -13.90
N ALA A 387 20.23 3.67 -13.52
CA ALA A 387 19.53 4.61 -14.36
C ALA A 387 20.32 5.92 -14.52
N ILE A 388 20.08 6.61 -15.63
CA ILE A 388 20.63 7.96 -15.86
C ILE A 388 19.75 8.93 -15.05
N ASP A 389 20.31 9.52 -14.00
CA ASP A 389 19.62 10.50 -13.16
C ASP A 389 19.82 11.94 -13.66
N TYR A 390 20.97 12.24 -14.28
CA TYR A 390 21.34 13.58 -14.73
C TYR A 390 22.00 13.57 -16.10
N ILE A 391 21.68 14.56 -16.93
CA ILE A 391 22.30 14.80 -18.23
C ILE A 391 22.84 16.24 -18.23
N TYR A 392 24.15 16.39 -18.37
CA TYR A 392 24.79 17.68 -18.55
C TYR A 392 25.11 17.89 -20.04
N ALA A 393 24.47 18.88 -20.66
CA ALA A 393 24.69 19.22 -22.06
C ALA A 393 25.36 20.60 -22.18
N THR A 394 26.49 20.68 -22.90
CA THR A 394 27.12 21.96 -23.25
C THR A 394 26.82 22.27 -24.71
N ILE A 395 26.08 23.35 -24.95
CA ILE A 395 25.73 23.81 -26.32
C ILE A 395 26.67 24.97 -26.66
N LYS A 396 27.49 24.76 -27.69
CA LYS A 396 28.33 25.86 -28.25
C LYS A 396 27.61 26.44 -29.47
N VAL A 397 27.25 27.72 -29.39
CA VAL A 397 26.71 28.46 -30.53
C VAL A 397 27.89 29.05 -31.29
N GLN A 398 28.08 28.65 -32.55
CA GLN A 398 29.05 29.25 -33.44
C GLN A 398 28.39 30.43 -34.16
N ALA A 399 28.98 31.61 -34.07
CA ALA A 399 28.60 32.73 -34.94
C ALA A 399 29.20 32.48 -36.32
N PHE A 400 28.38 32.57 -37.35
CA PHE A 400 28.80 32.52 -38.74
C PHE A 400 29.43 33.82 -39.13
#